data_dd156f07132a025df604e2785013c231
#
_entry.id   dd156f07132a025df604e2785013c231
#
_cell.length_a   1.000
_cell.length_b   1.000
_cell.length_c   1.000
_cell.angle_alpha   90.00
_cell.angle_beta   90.00
_cell.angle_gamma   90.00
#
_symmetry.space_group_name_H-M   'P 1'
#
loop_
_entity.id
_entity.type
_entity.pdbx_description
1 polymer ?
#
loop_
_entity_poly.entity_id
_entity_poly.type
_entity_poly.pdbx_seq_one_letter_code
_entity_poly.pdbx_strand_id
1 'polypeptide(L)'
;MAYISCRDLCVGYDSKPVLKGLNFEVNAGDYLCIVGENGSGKSTLMKTILGLIPPITGKVEFSDGLKRTEIGYLPQQTVVQKDFPASVSEIVLSGCLSHLGKRLFYGKAEKKLASANMEKMNVYSLKNRCYRELSGGQQQRVLLARALCATQKLLLLDEPVSGLDPIVTAEMYELIKKLHEEGIAIIMITHDLSAAAKYATGILNIGHEVFFGKKEEYFAASDYSGNIGQGGANNA
;
A
#
# COMPACT_ATOMS: atom_id res chain seq x y z
N MET A 1 11.30 13.37 -11.04
CA MET A 1 11.88 13.64 -9.70
C MET A 1 11.30 12.65 -8.72
N ALA A 2 12.11 12.22 -7.75
CA ALA A 2 11.67 11.21 -6.78
C ALA A 2 10.64 11.80 -5.79
N TYR A 3 9.57 11.09 -5.52
CA TYR A 3 8.63 11.38 -4.43
C TYR A 3 9.25 11.04 -3.07
N ILE A 4 9.94 9.90 -3.01
CA ILE A 4 10.63 9.41 -1.82
C ILE A 4 12.05 8.99 -2.20
N SER A 5 13.04 9.37 -1.38
CA SER A 5 14.42 8.90 -1.46
C SER A 5 14.85 8.41 -0.08
N CYS A 6 15.27 7.15 -0.02
CA CYS A 6 15.84 6.52 1.16
C CYS A 6 17.34 6.37 0.98
N ARG A 7 18.13 6.91 1.92
CA ARG A 7 19.61 6.91 1.85
C ARG A 7 20.21 6.33 3.11
N ASP A 8 21.01 5.27 2.94
CA ASP A 8 21.65 4.51 4.01
C ASP A 8 20.73 4.20 5.18
N LEU A 9 19.48 3.91 4.84
CA LEU A 9 18.39 3.79 5.79
C LEU A 9 18.55 2.51 6.60
N CYS A 10 18.59 2.67 7.93
CA CYS A 10 18.55 1.58 8.90
C CYS A 10 17.26 1.69 9.71
N VAL A 11 16.46 0.63 9.71
CA VAL A 11 15.18 0.59 10.42
C VAL A 11 15.14 -0.54 11.43
N GLY A 12 14.40 -0.34 12.53
CA GLY A 12 14.29 -1.30 13.61
C GLY A 12 13.56 -0.73 14.82
N TYR A 13 13.66 -1.43 15.95
CA TYR A 13 13.05 -1.07 17.23
C TYR A 13 14.12 -1.04 18.33
N ASP A 14 14.00 -0.09 19.27
CA ASP A 14 14.88 0.03 20.44
C ASP A 14 16.37 -0.09 20.10
N SER A 15 16.83 0.60 19.06
CA SER A 15 18.18 0.57 18.52
C SER A 15 18.64 -0.81 18.02
N LYS A 16 17.73 -1.79 17.91
CA LYS A 16 18.00 -3.10 17.29
C LYS A 16 17.64 -3.03 15.81
N PRO A 17 18.61 -3.06 14.90
CA PRO A 17 18.35 -2.97 13.48
C PRO A 17 17.68 -4.25 12.96
N VAL A 18 16.63 -4.08 12.17
CA VAL A 18 15.98 -5.15 11.39
C VAL A 18 16.48 -5.11 9.95
N LEU A 19 16.63 -3.91 9.39
CA LEU A 19 17.17 -3.70 8.06
C LEU A 19 18.24 -2.63 8.10
N LYS A 20 19.30 -2.77 7.29
CA LYS A 20 20.44 -1.87 7.25
C LYS A 20 20.81 -1.50 5.81
N GLY A 21 21.28 -0.26 5.63
CA GLY A 21 21.90 0.19 4.39
C GLY A 21 20.95 0.23 3.20
N LEU A 22 19.64 0.46 3.42
CA LEU A 22 18.67 0.55 2.35
C LEU A 22 18.86 1.83 1.55
N ASN A 23 19.03 1.69 0.24
CA ASN A 23 19.12 2.79 -0.70
C ASN A 23 18.13 2.52 -1.84
N PHE A 24 17.08 3.35 -1.95
CA PHE A 24 16.11 3.25 -3.03
C PHE A 24 15.34 4.56 -3.21
N GLU A 25 14.73 4.71 -4.36
CA GLU A 25 13.91 5.86 -4.71
C GLU A 25 12.56 5.42 -5.30
N VAL A 26 11.55 6.25 -5.11
CA VAL A 26 10.21 6.07 -5.71
C VAL A 26 9.84 7.36 -6.42
N ASN A 27 9.60 7.27 -7.70
CA ASN A 27 9.25 8.40 -8.56
C ASN A 27 7.74 8.49 -8.80
N ALA A 28 7.31 9.61 -9.36
CA ALA A 28 5.96 9.71 -9.90
C ALA A 28 5.74 8.62 -10.97
N GLY A 29 4.62 7.90 -10.89
CA GLY A 29 4.30 6.83 -11.82
C GLY A 29 5.01 5.50 -11.58
N ASP A 30 5.78 5.36 -10.49
CA ASP A 30 6.35 4.06 -10.12
C ASP A 30 5.29 3.15 -9.49
N TYR A 31 5.39 1.86 -9.77
CA TYR A 31 4.72 0.79 -9.04
C TYR A 31 5.78 -0.11 -8.43
N LEU A 32 6.22 0.23 -7.21
CA LEU A 32 7.24 -0.52 -6.47
C LEU A 32 6.58 -1.62 -5.65
N CYS A 33 6.94 -2.88 -5.91
CA CYS A 33 6.62 -4.01 -5.04
C CYS A 33 7.76 -4.28 -4.06
N ILE A 34 7.44 -4.31 -2.77
CA ILE A 34 8.35 -4.73 -1.70
C ILE A 34 8.04 -6.19 -1.40
N VAL A 35 8.99 -7.07 -1.69
CA VAL A 35 8.88 -8.52 -1.50
C VAL A 35 9.93 -9.01 -0.50
N GLY A 36 9.76 -10.22 0.01
CA GLY A 36 10.67 -10.85 0.97
C GLY A 36 9.93 -11.71 1.99
N GLU A 37 10.67 -12.46 2.79
CA GLU A 37 10.12 -13.38 3.78
C GLU A 37 9.34 -12.67 4.90
N ASN A 38 8.52 -13.44 5.63
CA ASN A 38 7.85 -12.93 6.82
C ASN A 38 8.88 -12.59 7.89
N GLY A 39 8.70 -11.43 8.55
CA GLY A 39 9.66 -10.96 9.55
C GLY A 39 10.88 -10.23 8.97
N SER A 40 11.06 -10.14 7.66
CA SER A 40 12.20 -9.45 7.03
C SER A 40 12.25 -7.92 7.25
N GLY A 41 11.22 -7.33 7.86
CA GLY A 41 11.20 -5.88 8.17
C GLY A 41 10.41 -5.01 7.20
N LYS A 42 9.67 -5.57 6.24
CA LYS A 42 8.86 -4.83 5.25
C LYS A 42 7.89 -3.84 5.91
N SER A 43 7.10 -4.30 6.87
CA SER A 43 6.14 -3.44 7.59
C SER A 43 6.85 -2.42 8.50
N THR A 44 8.07 -2.73 9.00
CA THR A 44 8.90 -1.76 9.74
C THR A 44 9.37 -0.64 8.81
N LEU A 45 9.82 -0.99 7.60
CA LEU A 45 10.20 -0.03 6.58
C LEU A 45 9.00 0.89 6.23
N MET A 46 7.81 0.31 5.99
CA MET A 46 6.60 1.10 5.72
C MET A 46 6.29 2.08 6.86
N LYS A 47 6.33 1.62 8.11
CA LYS A 47 6.11 2.47 9.29
C LYS A 47 7.14 3.60 9.39
N THR A 48 8.39 3.33 9.00
CA THR A 48 9.45 4.35 8.98
C THR A 48 9.21 5.38 7.86
N ILE A 49 8.81 4.97 6.68
CA ILE A 49 8.43 5.88 5.59
C ILE A 49 7.27 6.78 6.04
N LEU A 50 6.26 6.21 6.69
CA LEU A 50 5.12 6.95 7.24
C LEU A 50 5.48 7.85 8.44
N GLY A 51 6.69 7.69 9.00
CA GLY A 51 7.15 8.43 10.19
C GLY A 51 6.48 7.99 11.48
N LEU A 52 5.90 6.80 11.50
CA LEU A 52 5.35 6.18 12.70
C LEU A 52 6.45 5.63 13.61
N ILE A 53 7.60 5.31 13.02
CA ILE A 53 8.80 4.86 13.70
C ILE A 53 9.98 5.67 13.13
N PRO A 54 10.86 6.27 13.97
CA PRO A 54 12.05 6.95 13.47
C PRO A 54 13.05 5.93 12.89
N PRO A 55 13.85 6.29 11.89
CA PRO A 55 14.97 5.46 11.46
C PRO A 55 16.03 5.42 12.55
N ILE A 56 16.80 4.31 12.63
CA ILE A 56 17.96 4.19 13.51
C ILE A 56 19.11 5.03 12.95
N THR A 57 19.39 4.90 11.65
CA THR A 57 20.33 5.76 10.90
C THR A 57 19.81 6.01 9.50
N GLY A 58 20.44 6.91 8.78
CA GLY A 58 20.01 7.30 7.44
C GLY A 58 18.79 8.21 7.46
N LYS A 59 18.18 8.42 6.31
CA LYS A 59 17.06 9.35 6.18
C LYS A 59 16.07 8.93 5.09
N VAL A 60 14.81 9.35 5.31
CA VAL A 60 13.74 9.32 4.31
C VAL A 60 13.43 10.76 3.93
N GLU A 61 13.71 11.12 2.70
CA GLU A 61 13.47 12.44 2.14
C GLU A 61 12.24 12.41 1.22
N PHE A 62 11.43 13.46 1.31
CA PHE A 62 10.26 13.68 0.47
C PHE A 62 10.51 14.88 -0.43
N SER A 63 10.22 14.76 -1.71
CA SER A 63 10.42 15.81 -2.70
C SER A 63 9.27 15.87 -3.71
N ASP A 64 9.40 16.71 -4.72
CA ASP A 64 8.40 16.91 -5.77
C ASP A 64 7.00 17.27 -5.24
N GLY A 65 6.97 18.06 -4.15
CA GLY A 65 5.75 18.54 -3.52
C GLY A 65 4.93 17.44 -2.83
N LEU A 66 5.50 16.27 -2.57
CA LEU A 66 4.88 15.24 -1.72
C LEU A 66 5.21 15.53 -0.25
N LYS A 67 4.18 15.61 0.59
CA LYS A 67 4.33 15.65 2.04
C LYS A 67 3.96 14.29 2.63
N ARG A 68 4.59 13.93 3.75
CA ARG A 68 4.27 12.67 4.46
C ARG A 68 2.78 12.55 4.79
N THR A 69 2.11 13.65 5.10
CA THR A 69 0.67 13.71 5.41
C THR A 69 -0.23 13.53 4.17
N GLU A 70 0.35 13.53 2.98
CA GLU A 70 -0.33 13.34 1.70
C GLU A 70 -0.10 11.94 1.13
N ILE A 71 0.39 11.00 1.94
CA ILE A 71 0.53 9.59 1.58
C ILE A 71 -0.76 8.87 1.98
N GLY A 72 -1.40 8.20 1.03
CA GLY A 72 -2.51 7.32 1.32
C GLY A 72 -1.99 5.97 1.83
N TYR A 73 -2.44 5.55 2.99
CA TYR A 73 -1.99 4.29 3.59
C TYR A 73 -3.14 3.32 3.80
N LEU A 74 -2.97 2.12 3.23
CA LEU A 74 -3.82 0.95 3.48
C LEU A 74 -3.01 -0.05 4.30
N PRO A 75 -3.26 -0.17 5.62
CA PRO A 75 -2.56 -1.11 6.49
C PRO A 75 -3.04 -2.54 6.28
N GLN A 76 -2.19 -3.49 6.63
CA GLN A 76 -2.61 -4.88 6.80
C GLN A 76 -3.72 -4.96 7.84
N GLN A 77 -4.83 -5.58 7.49
CA GLN A 77 -6.00 -5.67 8.37
C GLN A 77 -5.76 -6.62 9.55
N THR A 78 -6.03 -6.12 10.75
CA THR A 78 -6.12 -6.94 11.97
C THR A 78 -7.57 -7.33 12.28
N VAL A 79 -7.77 -8.38 13.09
CA VAL A 79 -9.11 -8.81 13.54
C VAL A 79 -9.88 -7.67 14.21
N VAL A 80 -9.20 -6.88 15.07
CA VAL A 80 -9.80 -5.74 15.77
C VAL A 80 -10.28 -4.65 14.81
N GLN A 81 -9.54 -4.43 13.73
CA GLN A 81 -9.93 -3.42 12.72
C GLN A 81 -11.16 -3.88 11.91
N LYS A 82 -11.31 -5.18 11.68
CA LYS A 82 -12.48 -5.73 10.96
C LYS A 82 -13.79 -5.53 11.73
N ASP A 83 -13.72 -5.42 13.04
CA ASP A 83 -14.89 -5.33 13.94
C ASP A 83 -15.24 -3.89 14.35
N PHE A 84 -14.68 -2.90 13.65
CA PHE A 84 -14.84 -1.50 14.01
C PHE A 84 -16.30 -1.01 13.80
N PRO A 85 -16.97 -0.45 14.83
CA PRO A 85 -18.40 -0.13 14.80
C PRO A 85 -18.66 1.28 14.23
N ALA A 86 -18.14 1.58 13.04
CA ALA A 86 -18.39 2.85 12.36
C ALA A 86 -19.05 2.61 11.00
N SER A 87 -19.75 3.60 10.49
CA SER A 87 -20.28 3.55 9.13
C SER A 87 -19.17 3.66 8.09
N VAL A 88 -19.41 3.13 6.90
CA VAL A 88 -18.49 3.26 5.75
C VAL A 88 -18.16 4.73 5.50
N SER A 89 -19.15 5.63 5.53
CA SER A 89 -18.93 7.06 5.29
C SER A 89 -18.02 7.71 6.34
N GLU A 90 -18.12 7.34 7.61
CA GLU A 90 -17.23 7.85 8.68
C GLU A 90 -15.78 7.37 8.47
N ILE A 91 -15.61 6.08 8.13
CA ILE A 91 -14.28 5.53 7.87
C ILE A 91 -13.63 6.24 6.68
N VAL A 92 -14.34 6.35 5.55
CA VAL A 92 -13.77 6.99 4.35
C VAL A 92 -13.47 8.47 4.62
N LEU A 93 -14.40 9.19 5.26
CA LEU A 93 -14.23 10.59 5.60
C LEU A 93 -13.05 10.85 6.54
N SER A 94 -12.70 9.88 7.41
CA SER A 94 -11.52 9.98 8.28
C SER A 94 -10.20 10.09 7.49
N GLY A 95 -10.17 9.62 6.23
CA GLY A 95 -9.01 9.80 5.35
C GLY A 95 -8.73 11.26 4.97
N CYS A 96 -9.73 12.14 5.13
CA CYS A 96 -9.58 13.58 4.86
C CYS A 96 -8.98 14.37 6.04
N LEU A 97 -8.54 13.74 7.13
CA LEU A 97 -8.01 14.43 8.32
C LEU A 97 -6.86 15.38 7.98
N SER A 98 -5.96 14.99 7.07
CA SER A 98 -4.84 15.84 6.64
C SER A 98 -5.28 17.14 5.96
N HIS A 99 -6.50 17.19 5.42
CA HIS A 99 -7.07 18.37 4.75
C HIS A 99 -7.76 19.34 5.70
N LEU A 100 -8.01 18.95 6.96
CA LEU A 100 -8.71 19.81 7.92
C LEU A 100 -7.87 21.00 8.37
N GLY A 101 -6.54 20.87 8.46
CA GLY A 101 -5.69 21.89 9.05
C GLY A 101 -6.11 22.19 10.49
N LYS A 102 -6.55 23.43 10.77
CA LYS A 102 -7.02 23.85 12.09
C LYS A 102 -8.55 23.71 12.30
N ARG A 103 -9.27 23.19 11.30
CA ARG A 103 -10.74 23.02 11.39
C ARG A 103 -11.10 21.79 12.21
N LEU A 104 -12.18 21.88 12.98
CA LEU A 104 -12.67 20.78 13.83
C LEU A 104 -13.67 19.88 13.09
N PHE A 105 -14.26 20.34 11.99
CA PHE A 105 -15.32 19.63 11.28
C PHE A 105 -15.02 19.54 9.78
N TYR A 106 -15.43 18.44 9.17
CA TYR A 106 -15.38 18.23 7.73
C TYR A 106 -16.38 19.16 7.01
N GLY A 107 -15.91 19.83 6.00
CA GLY A 107 -16.71 20.70 5.14
C GLY A 107 -17.33 19.96 3.95
N LYS A 108 -17.93 20.74 3.04
CA LYS A 108 -18.53 20.20 1.80
C LYS A 108 -17.48 19.56 0.87
N ALA A 109 -16.26 20.12 0.85
CA ALA A 109 -15.17 19.62 0.00
C ALA A 109 -14.74 18.21 0.40
N GLU A 110 -14.48 17.99 1.70
CA GLU A 110 -14.09 16.66 2.21
C GLU A 110 -15.20 15.63 2.00
N LYS A 111 -16.46 16.00 2.24
CA LYS A 111 -17.62 15.12 2.00
C LYS A 111 -17.75 14.75 0.53
N LYS A 112 -17.53 15.70 -0.38
CA LYS A 112 -17.55 15.45 -1.84
C LYS A 112 -16.41 14.52 -2.25
N LEU A 113 -15.19 14.74 -1.73
CA LEU A 113 -14.03 13.89 -2.00
C LEU A 113 -14.26 12.46 -1.49
N ALA A 114 -14.76 12.30 -0.27
CA ALA A 114 -15.09 11.00 0.29
C ALA A 114 -16.16 10.26 -0.54
N SER A 115 -17.21 10.97 -0.98
CA SER A 115 -18.25 10.40 -1.85
C SER A 115 -17.68 9.93 -3.19
N ALA A 116 -16.87 10.74 -3.85
CA ALA A 116 -16.24 10.39 -5.12
C ALA A 116 -15.32 9.15 -4.98
N ASN A 117 -14.54 9.06 -3.90
CA ASN A 117 -13.69 7.90 -3.65
C ASN A 117 -14.50 6.64 -3.29
N MET A 118 -15.63 6.77 -2.60
CA MET A 118 -16.56 5.64 -2.39
C MET A 118 -17.19 5.16 -3.70
N GLU A 119 -17.54 6.06 -4.61
CA GLU A 119 -18.03 5.71 -5.95
C GLU A 119 -16.96 5.00 -6.76
N LYS A 120 -15.73 5.54 -6.77
CA LYS A 120 -14.57 4.97 -7.46
C LYS A 120 -14.26 3.54 -7.00
N MET A 121 -14.44 3.26 -5.71
CA MET A 121 -14.22 1.93 -5.11
C MET A 121 -15.47 1.04 -5.11
N ASN A 122 -16.57 1.47 -5.73
CA ASN A 122 -17.85 0.75 -5.78
C ASN A 122 -18.43 0.41 -4.41
N VAL A 123 -18.28 1.30 -3.42
CA VAL A 123 -18.81 1.13 -2.05
C VAL A 123 -19.77 2.26 -1.61
N TYR A 124 -20.11 3.18 -2.50
CA TYR A 124 -20.99 4.31 -2.16
C TYR A 124 -22.39 3.85 -1.72
N SER A 125 -22.96 2.81 -2.33
CA SER A 125 -24.25 2.23 -1.93
C SER A 125 -24.25 1.69 -0.49
N LEU A 126 -23.07 1.41 0.05
CA LEU A 126 -22.86 0.88 1.40
C LEU A 126 -22.56 1.97 2.45
N LYS A 127 -22.58 3.26 2.07
CA LYS A 127 -22.09 4.38 2.90
C LYS A 127 -22.67 4.46 4.32
N ASN A 128 -23.91 4.01 4.50
CA ASN A 128 -24.61 4.02 5.78
C ASN A 128 -24.54 2.69 6.55
N ARG A 129 -23.95 1.65 5.94
CA ARG A 129 -23.78 0.36 6.61
C ARG A 129 -22.63 0.40 7.60
N CYS A 130 -22.75 -0.42 8.65
CA CYS A 130 -21.66 -0.62 9.58
C CYS A 130 -20.53 -1.41 8.92
N TYR A 131 -19.28 -0.98 9.10
CA TYR A 131 -18.10 -1.56 8.47
C TYR A 131 -17.92 -3.05 8.80
N ARG A 132 -18.15 -3.47 10.03
CA ARG A 132 -18.06 -4.86 10.48
C ARG A 132 -19.04 -5.82 9.78
N GLU A 133 -20.11 -5.29 9.17
CA GLU A 133 -21.12 -6.08 8.45
C GLU A 133 -20.72 -6.34 6.98
N LEU A 134 -19.61 -5.80 6.55
CA LEU A 134 -19.13 -5.90 5.17
C LEU A 134 -18.33 -7.18 4.97
N SER A 135 -18.35 -7.72 3.74
CA SER A 135 -17.40 -8.77 3.34
C SER A 135 -15.96 -8.25 3.38
N GLY A 136 -14.96 -9.14 3.47
CA GLY A 136 -13.54 -8.77 3.49
C GLY A 136 -13.14 -7.89 2.30
N GLY A 137 -13.60 -8.24 1.09
CA GLY A 137 -13.34 -7.44 -0.11
C GLY A 137 -14.01 -6.05 -0.07
N GLN A 138 -15.23 -5.95 0.47
CA GLN A 138 -15.89 -4.65 0.65
C GLN A 138 -15.14 -3.81 1.69
N GLN A 139 -14.67 -4.41 2.78
CA GLN A 139 -13.85 -3.74 3.79
C GLN A 139 -12.55 -3.20 3.20
N GLN A 140 -11.84 -3.99 2.37
CA GLN A 140 -10.62 -3.54 1.70
C GLN A 140 -10.90 -2.37 0.74
N ARG A 141 -11.99 -2.40 -0.03
CA ARG A 141 -12.39 -1.30 -0.90
C ARG A 141 -12.71 -0.02 -0.12
N VAL A 142 -13.32 -0.14 1.07
CA VAL A 142 -13.56 0.99 1.98
C VAL A 142 -12.26 1.59 2.49
N LEU A 143 -11.29 0.76 2.90
CA LEU A 143 -9.98 1.23 3.34
C LEU A 143 -9.18 1.87 2.20
N LEU A 144 -9.29 1.34 0.99
CA LEU A 144 -8.66 1.94 -0.19
C LEU A 144 -9.32 3.30 -0.53
N ALA A 145 -10.65 3.41 -0.45
CA ALA A 145 -11.36 4.69 -0.60
C ALA A 145 -10.92 5.71 0.46
N ARG A 146 -10.71 5.27 1.71
CA ARG A 146 -10.15 6.09 2.80
C ARG A 146 -8.73 6.57 2.48
N ALA A 147 -7.86 5.68 2.01
CA ALA A 147 -6.48 6.02 1.63
C ALA A 147 -6.45 7.07 0.50
N LEU A 148 -7.33 6.94 -0.50
CA LEU A 148 -7.47 7.90 -1.59
C LEU A 148 -7.95 9.28 -1.13
N CYS A 149 -8.62 9.39 0.00
CA CYS A 149 -8.97 10.69 0.57
C CYS A 149 -7.75 11.47 1.10
N ALA A 150 -6.65 10.79 1.42
CA ALA A 150 -5.43 11.42 1.90
C ALA A 150 -4.49 11.85 0.76
N THR A 151 -4.59 11.23 -0.43
CA THR A 151 -3.61 11.42 -1.50
C THR A 151 -4.21 11.39 -2.90
N GLN A 152 -3.50 12.06 -3.82
CA GLN A 152 -3.62 11.88 -5.27
C GLN A 152 -2.26 11.54 -5.91
N LYS A 153 -1.21 11.33 -5.10
CA LYS A 153 0.16 11.15 -5.57
C LYS A 153 0.74 9.78 -5.29
N LEU A 154 0.62 9.28 -4.05
CA LEU A 154 1.28 8.06 -3.61
C LEU A 154 0.41 7.25 -2.64
N LEU A 155 0.22 5.97 -2.95
CA LEU A 155 -0.40 4.97 -2.08
C LEU A 155 0.66 4.00 -1.54
N LEU A 156 0.63 3.77 -0.23
CA LEU A 156 1.30 2.68 0.46
C LEU A 156 0.28 1.59 0.79
N LEU A 157 0.49 0.38 0.29
CA LEU A 157 -0.43 -0.76 0.45
C LEU A 157 0.31 -1.91 1.15
N ASP A 158 -0.11 -2.27 2.35
CA ASP A 158 0.48 -3.36 3.13
C ASP A 158 -0.39 -4.61 3.01
N GLU A 159 -0.01 -5.55 2.15
CA GLU A 159 -0.73 -6.80 1.85
C GLU A 159 -2.22 -6.58 1.53
N PRO A 160 -2.57 -5.78 0.51
CA PRO A 160 -3.94 -5.31 0.28
C PRO A 160 -4.95 -6.41 -0.04
N VAL A 161 -4.49 -7.62 -0.39
CA VAL A 161 -5.32 -8.76 -0.78
C VAL A 161 -5.27 -9.92 0.19
N SER A 162 -4.57 -9.76 1.32
CA SER A 162 -4.40 -10.83 2.31
C SER A 162 -5.74 -11.32 2.86
N GLY A 163 -5.98 -12.64 2.77
CA GLY A 163 -7.21 -13.27 3.27
C GLY A 163 -8.46 -13.03 2.43
N LEU A 164 -8.32 -12.57 1.19
CA LEU A 164 -9.40 -12.49 0.21
C LEU A 164 -9.45 -13.75 -0.65
N ASP A 165 -10.63 -14.07 -1.17
CA ASP A 165 -10.79 -15.13 -2.17
C ASP A 165 -10.13 -14.73 -3.51
N PRO A 166 -9.83 -15.70 -4.40
CA PRO A 166 -9.12 -15.43 -5.66
C PRO A 166 -9.81 -14.43 -6.59
N ILE A 167 -11.15 -14.45 -6.64
CA ILE A 167 -11.92 -13.55 -7.53
C ILE A 167 -11.80 -12.11 -7.03
N VAL A 168 -12.04 -11.90 -5.73
CA VAL A 168 -11.94 -10.57 -5.12
C VAL A 168 -10.50 -10.07 -5.14
N THR A 169 -9.51 -10.95 -4.99
CA THR A 169 -8.07 -10.64 -5.14
C THR A 169 -7.78 -10.07 -6.53
N ALA A 170 -8.24 -10.75 -7.59
CA ALA A 170 -8.05 -10.28 -8.97
C ALA A 170 -8.71 -8.91 -9.20
N GLU A 171 -9.95 -8.73 -8.72
CA GLU A 171 -10.65 -7.44 -8.80
C GLU A 171 -9.91 -6.32 -8.06
N MET A 172 -9.32 -6.61 -6.90
CA MET A 172 -8.56 -5.63 -6.12
C MET A 172 -7.28 -5.20 -6.85
N TYR A 173 -6.54 -6.15 -7.43
CA TYR A 173 -5.37 -5.81 -8.24
C TYR A 173 -5.72 -4.96 -9.46
N GLU A 174 -6.83 -5.25 -10.15
CA GLU A 174 -7.28 -4.43 -11.28
C GLU A 174 -7.71 -3.01 -10.84
N LEU A 175 -8.29 -2.85 -9.64
CA LEU A 175 -8.56 -1.52 -9.07
C LEU A 175 -7.26 -0.76 -8.80
N ILE A 176 -6.28 -1.40 -8.16
CA ILE A 176 -4.98 -0.79 -7.86
C ILE A 176 -4.25 -0.41 -9.15
N LYS A 177 -4.28 -1.29 -10.17
CA LYS A 177 -3.74 -1.01 -11.50
C LYS A 177 -4.36 0.24 -12.12
N LYS A 178 -5.69 0.37 -12.10
CA LYS A 178 -6.38 1.57 -12.61
C LYS A 178 -5.93 2.84 -11.89
N LEU A 179 -5.74 2.80 -10.58
CA LEU A 179 -5.22 3.94 -9.82
C LEU A 179 -3.81 4.33 -10.27
N HIS A 180 -2.96 3.33 -10.53
CA HIS A 180 -1.63 3.56 -11.07
C HIS A 180 -1.68 4.17 -12.49
N GLU A 181 -2.52 3.67 -13.37
CA GLU A 181 -2.75 4.19 -14.73
C GLU A 181 -3.29 5.64 -14.71
N GLU A 182 -3.98 6.05 -13.65
CA GLU A 182 -4.41 7.44 -13.41
C GLU A 182 -3.28 8.35 -12.88
N GLY A 183 -2.06 7.81 -12.72
CA GLY A 183 -0.87 8.55 -12.33
C GLY A 183 -0.53 8.51 -10.83
N ILE A 184 -1.22 7.71 -10.03
CA ILE A 184 -0.88 7.51 -8.61
C ILE A 184 0.29 6.53 -8.53
N ALA A 185 1.39 6.94 -7.90
CA ALA A 185 2.49 6.03 -7.59
C ALA A 185 2.06 5.03 -6.51
N ILE A 186 2.53 3.78 -6.62
CA ILE A 186 2.17 2.69 -5.71
C ILE A 186 3.43 2.14 -5.05
N ILE A 187 3.40 1.98 -3.74
CA ILE A 187 4.33 1.11 -3.01
C ILE A 187 3.48 0.01 -2.39
N MET A 188 3.72 -1.24 -2.74
CA MET A 188 2.94 -2.37 -2.27
C MET A 188 3.81 -3.45 -1.65
N ILE A 189 3.56 -3.82 -0.40
CA ILE A 189 4.07 -5.06 0.17
C ILE A 189 3.19 -6.20 -0.32
N THR A 190 3.80 -7.23 -0.87
CA THR A 190 3.11 -8.44 -1.31
C THR A 190 3.99 -9.68 -1.20
N HIS A 191 3.36 -10.82 -0.96
CA HIS A 191 3.98 -12.15 -1.09
C HIS A 191 3.65 -12.80 -2.44
N ASP A 192 2.76 -12.20 -3.22
CA ASP A 192 2.36 -12.68 -4.54
C ASP A 192 3.35 -12.18 -5.60
N LEU A 193 4.36 -13.02 -5.89
CA LEU A 193 5.36 -12.72 -6.91
C LEU A 193 4.76 -12.68 -8.32
N SER A 194 3.65 -13.41 -8.56
CA SER A 194 2.96 -13.37 -9.86
C SER A 194 2.30 -12.01 -10.08
N ALA A 195 1.69 -11.45 -9.04
CA ALA A 195 1.16 -10.09 -9.08
C ALA A 195 2.28 -9.05 -9.23
N ALA A 196 3.41 -9.22 -8.51
CA ALA A 196 4.57 -8.34 -8.66
C ALA A 196 5.12 -8.37 -10.09
N ALA A 197 5.27 -9.55 -10.70
CA ALA A 197 5.70 -9.71 -12.09
C ALA A 197 4.75 -9.02 -13.08
N LYS A 198 3.44 -9.12 -12.82
CA LYS A 198 2.40 -8.58 -13.71
C LYS A 198 2.29 -7.05 -13.61
N TYR A 199 2.27 -6.49 -12.41
CA TYR A 199 1.86 -5.10 -12.19
C TYR A 199 3.00 -4.15 -11.83
N ALA A 200 4.10 -4.62 -11.20
CA ALA A 200 5.18 -3.75 -10.76
C ALA A 200 5.98 -3.16 -11.93
N THR A 201 6.55 -1.97 -11.72
CA THR A 201 7.62 -1.37 -12.54
C THR A 201 8.99 -1.63 -11.94
N GLY A 202 9.05 -1.75 -10.60
CA GLY A 202 10.27 -2.03 -9.84
C GLY A 202 10.03 -2.96 -8.67
N ILE A 203 11.11 -3.62 -8.22
CA ILE A 203 11.12 -4.54 -7.08
C ILE A 203 12.13 -4.06 -6.05
N LEU A 204 11.72 -4.04 -4.79
CA LEU A 204 12.60 -4.00 -3.63
C LEU A 204 12.48 -5.34 -2.91
N ASN A 205 13.46 -6.23 -3.10
CA ASN A 205 13.50 -7.50 -2.38
C ASN A 205 14.28 -7.33 -1.07
N ILE A 206 13.65 -7.71 0.03
CA ILE A 206 14.22 -7.69 1.38
C ILE A 206 14.44 -9.14 1.82
N GLY A 207 15.64 -9.67 1.52
CA GLY A 207 16.10 -11.01 1.85
C GLY A 207 17.49 -10.99 2.48
N HIS A 208 18.26 -12.07 2.31
CA HIS A 208 19.67 -12.14 2.71
C HIS A 208 20.51 -11.03 2.05
N GLU A 209 20.24 -10.79 0.78
CA GLU A 209 20.74 -9.65 0.03
C GLU A 209 19.56 -8.76 -0.36
N VAL A 210 19.76 -7.45 -0.22
CA VAL A 210 18.76 -6.46 -0.62
C VAL A 210 18.95 -6.20 -2.11
N PHE A 211 17.90 -6.37 -2.88
CA PHE A 211 17.86 -5.99 -4.29
C PHE A 211 16.89 -4.81 -4.47
N PHE A 212 17.30 -3.81 -5.22
CA PHE A 212 16.43 -2.74 -5.71
C PHE A 212 16.72 -2.50 -7.19
N GLY A 213 15.71 -2.61 -8.04
CA GLY A 213 15.87 -2.43 -9.48
C GLY A 213 14.57 -2.66 -10.24
N LYS A 214 14.70 -2.73 -11.57
CA LYS A 214 13.57 -3.04 -12.45
C LYS A 214 13.10 -4.48 -12.22
N LYS A 215 11.80 -4.71 -12.40
CA LYS A 215 11.25 -6.06 -12.26
C LYS A 215 11.88 -7.06 -13.22
N GLU A 216 12.20 -6.64 -14.45
CA GLU A 216 12.83 -7.50 -15.46
C GLU A 216 14.20 -8.01 -14.98
N GLU A 217 14.99 -7.16 -14.33
CA GLU A 217 16.29 -7.51 -13.75
C GLU A 217 16.16 -8.51 -12.60
N TYR A 218 15.16 -8.27 -11.72
CA TYR A 218 14.90 -9.15 -10.59
C TYR A 218 14.49 -10.56 -11.04
N PHE A 219 13.51 -10.66 -11.96
CA PHE A 219 13.01 -11.95 -12.43
C PHE A 219 13.98 -12.67 -13.38
N ALA A 220 14.89 -11.97 -14.04
CA ALA A 220 15.96 -12.59 -14.84
C ALA A 220 17.10 -13.16 -13.97
N ALA A 221 17.43 -12.50 -12.85
CA ALA A 221 18.47 -12.94 -11.91
C ALA A 221 18.02 -14.08 -10.97
N SER A 222 16.74 -14.08 -10.59
CA SER A 222 16.14 -15.21 -9.91
C SER A 222 15.79 -16.25 -10.98
N ASP A 223 16.25 -17.52 -10.86
CA ASP A 223 15.86 -18.67 -11.71
C ASP A 223 14.32 -18.94 -11.71
N TYR A 224 13.53 -17.89 -11.60
CA TYR A 224 12.06 -17.89 -11.58
C TYR A 224 11.43 -18.22 -12.94
N SER A 225 12.24 -18.38 -13.98
CA SER A 225 11.80 -18.82 -15.32
C SER A 225 11.28 -20.26 -15.35
N GLY A 226 11.35 -21.03 -14.24
CA GLY A 226 10.99 -22.44 -14.18
C GLY A 226 9.58 -22.77 -13.67
N ASN A 227 8.79 -21.85 -13.10
CA ASN A 227 7.59 -22.25 -12.35
C ASN A 227 6.29 -21.48 -12.62
N ILE A 228 6.17 -20.72 -13.70
CA ILE A 228 4.90 -20.07 -14.08
C ILE A 228 3.90 -21.03 -14.75
N GLY A 229 4.29 -22.32 -14.97
CA GLY A 229 3.53 -23.28 -15.77
C GLY A 229 2.91 -24.49 -15.04
N GLN A 230 3.09 -24.69 -13.72
CA GLN A 230 2.65 -25.95 -13.07
C GLN A 230 1.82 -25.78 -11.78
N GLY A 231 1.02 -24.76 -11.68
CA GLY A 231 0.06 -24.58 -10.57
C GLY A 231 -1.39 -24.89 -10.95
N GLY A 232 -1.65 -25.92 -11.75
CA GLY A 232 -3.02 -26.19 -12.20
C GLY A 232 -3.28 -27.56 -12.77
N ALA A 233 -2.90 -28.65 -12.05
CA ALA A 233 -3.49 -29.97 -12.29
C ALA A 233 -2.88 -30.99 -11.33
N ASN A 234 -3.49 -31.18 -10.16
CA ASN A 234 -3.57 -32.48 -9.48
C ASN A 234 -4.34 -32.30 -8.18
N ASN A 235 -5.62 -32.65 -8.24
CA ASN A 235 -6.29 -33.46 -7.22
C ASN A 235 -7.65 -33.88 -7.80
N ALA A 236 -7.65 -35.06 -8.36
CA ALA A 236 -8.85 -35.89 -8.49
C ALA A 236 -9.15 -36.52 -7.14
#